data_70ccb5710d73b42a391bc0202bf33f6e
#
_entry.id   70ccb5710d73b42a391bc0202bf33f6e
#
_cell.length_a   1.000
_cell.length_b   1.000
_cell.length_c   1.000
_cell.angle_alpha   90.00
_cell.angle_beta   90.00
_cell.angle_gamma   90.00
#
_symmetry.space_group_name_H-M   'P 1'
#
loop_
_entity.id
_entity.type
_entity.pdbx_description
1 polymer ?
#
loop_
_entity_poly.entity_id
_entity_poly.type
_entity_poly.pdbx_seq_one_letter_code
_entity_poly.pdbx_strand_id
1 'polypeptide(L)'
;MKNNFLIITGGTGGHVIPAVNFFKYIERKNIEVNLLIDKRGSKYVNGINKKNIYKINSSHLSGNIFFKLKAISKLFIGFFQSLRIFIKLKPKIIVSFGSYASFTPLICFILLKFFYKTNLYLHEQNSVVGQTNKFFIKYSNKIFMHFNNDYKNLKKYSDKILITGLPQKEFDDN
;
A
#
# COMPACT_ATOMS: atom_id res chain seq x y z
N MET A 1 11.71 14.65 -15.25
CA MET A 1 11.94 13.49 -14.36
C MET A 1 10.75 12.55 -14.48
N LYS A 2 10.95 11.27 -14.86
CA LYS A 2 9.86 10.28 -14.93
C LYS A 2 9.26 10.07 -13.52
N ASN A 3 7.93 10.14 -13.42
CA ASN A 3 7.23 9.72 -12.21
C ASN A 3 7.31 8.20 -12.13
N ASN A 4 7.77 7.67 -10.99
CA ASN A 4 7.75 6.25 -10.68
C ASN A 4 6.85 5.98 -9.50
N PHE A 5 5.96 5.01 -9.65
CA PHE A 5 5.00 4.61 -8.64
C PHE A 5 5.46 3.37 -7.88
N LEU A 6 5.22 3.37 -6.58
CA LEU A 6 5.26 2.16 -5.75
C LEU A 6 3.89 1.93 -5.15
N ILE A 7 3.21 0.88 -5.60
CA ILE A 7 1.94 0.44 -5.02
C ILE A 7 2.24 -0.55 -3.91
N ILE A 8 1.67 -0.33 -2.72
CA ILE A 8 1.87 -1.17 -1.55
C ILE A 8 0.54 -1.78 -1.14
N THR A 9 0.50 -3.12 -1.07
CA THR A 9 -0.70 -3.87 -0.70
C THR A 9 -0.35 -5.22 -0.09
N GLY A 10 -1.35 -6.00 0.31
CA GLY A 10 -1.16 -7.38 0.76
C GLY A 10 -2.35 -7.94 1.54
N GLY A 11 -2.17 -9.12 2.08
CA GLY A 11 -3.19 -9.81 2.86
C GLY A 11 -4.26 -10.47 2.00
N THR A 12 -5.46 -9.94 1.94
CA THR A 12 -6.61 -10.51 1.25
C THR A 12 -6.89 -9.87 -0.10
N GLY A 13 -7.75 -10.53 -0.91
CA GLY A 13 -8.18 -10.01 -2.21
C GLY A 13 -8.82 -8.63 -2.15
N GLY A 14 -9.51 -8.28 -1.05
CA GLY A 14 -10.14 -6.98 -0.88
C GLY A 14 -9.17 -5.79 -0.98
N HIS A 15 -7.93 -5.97 -0.56
CA HIS A 15 -6.88 -4.96 -0.72
C HIS A 15 -6.09 -5.13 -2.03
N VAL A 16 -5.85 -6.39 -2.42
CA VAL A 16 -4.93 -6.69 -3.52
C VAL A 16 -5.58 -6.46 -4.89
N ILE A 17 -6.84 -6.85 -5.08
CA ILE A 17 -7.50 -6.73 -6.38
C ILE A 17 -7.59 -5.26 -6.84
N PRO A 18 -8.08 -4.31 -6.00
CA PRO A 18 -8.06 -2.89 -6.36
C PRO A 18 -6.66 -2.35 -6.64
N ALA A 19 -5.66 -2.80 -5.87
CA ALA A 19 -4.26 -2.40 -6.09
C ALA A 19 -3.71 -2.90 -7.42
N VAL A 20 -4.05 -4.14 -7.82
CA VAL A 20 -3.67 -4.72 -9.12
C VAL A 20 -4.37 -3.99 -10.28
N ASN A 21 -5.65 -3.65 -10.12
CA ASN A 21 -6.38 -2.89 -11.14
C ASN A 21 -5.75 -1.51 -11.33
N PHE A 22 -5.42 -0.82 -10.22
CA PHE A 22 -4.73 0.46 -10.28
C PHE A 22 -3.33 0.34 -10.89
N PHE A 23 -2.58 -0.73 -10.56
CA PHE A 23 -1.28 -1.00 -11.18
C PHE A 23 -1.40 -1.09 -12.71
N LYS A 24 -2.34 -1.90 -13.20
CA LYS A 24 -2.56 -2.09 -14.64
C LYS A 24 -2.96 -0.79 -15.35
N TYR A 25 -3.80 0.01 -14.70
CA TYR A 25 -4.16 1.34 -15.22
C TYR A 25 -2.92 2.24 -15.41
N ILE A 26 -2.06 2.33 -14.39
CA ILE A 26 -0.82 3.14 -14.44
C ILE A 26 0.14 2.59 -15.50
N GLU A 27 0.30 1.26 -15.59
CA GLU A 27 1.17 0.59 -16.56
C GLU A 27 0.72 0.89 -18.01
N ARG A 28 -0.59 0.85 -18.29
CA ARG A 28 -1.14 1.21 -19.61
C ARG A 28 -0.88 2.67 -20.01
N LYS A 29 -0.69 3.57 -19.05
CA LYS A 29 -0.30 4.97 -19.31
C LYS A 29 1.20 5.12 -19.57
N ASN A 30 1.94 4.01 -19.73
CA ASN A 30 3.40 3.97 -19.90
C ASN A 30 4.17 4.68 -18.77
N ILE A 31 3.63 4.63 -17.55
CA ILE A 31 4.26 5.16 -16.35
C ILE A 31 4.93 4.02 -15.60
N GLU A 32 6.16 4.23 -15.16
CA GLU A 32 6.89 3.24 -14.36
C GLU A 32 6.17 2.96 -13.05
N VAL A 33 5.80 1.70 -12.83
CA VAL A 33 5.06 1.26 -11.65
C VAL A 33 5.61 -0.07 -11.12
N ASN A 34 5.75 -0.16 -9.81
CA ASN A 34 6.20 -1.33 -9.10
C ASN A 34 5.18 -1.70 -8.01
N LEU A 35 5.04 -3.00 -7.73
CA LEU A 35 4.14 -3.54 -6.72
C LEU A 35 4.93 -4.15 -5.57
N LEU A 36 4.68 -3.70 -4.36
CA LEU A 36 5.22 -4.27 -3.14
C LEU A 36 4.12 -4.99 -2.39
N ILE A 37 4.33 -6.28 -2.11
CA ILE A 37 3.28 -7.16 -1.63
C ILE A 37 3.81 -8.26 -0.69
N ASP A 38 2.97 -8.77 0.22
CA ASP A 38 3.31 -9.91 1.05
C ASP A 38 2.99 -11.26 0.35
N LYS A 39 3.51 -12.36 0.93
CA LYS A 39 3.29 -13.71 0.41
C LYS A 39 1.80 -14.07 0.31
N ARG A 40 0.96 -13.62 1.26
CA ARG A 40 -0.48 -13.94 1.27
C ARG A 40 -1.22 -13.26 0.13
N GLY A 41 -0.89 -12.00 -0.14
CA GLY A 41 -1.49 -11.23 -1.22
C GLY A 41 -1.03 -11.68 -2.60
N SER A 42 0.19 -12.23 -2.71
CA SER A 42 0.78 -12.58 -4.01
C SER A 42 -0.04 -13.60 -4.84
N LYS A 43 -0.90 -14.39 -4.20
CA LYS A 43 -1.79 -15.34 -4.90
C LYS A 43 -2.91 -14.67 -5.71
N TYR A 44 -3.21 -13.41 -5.44
CA TYR A 44 -4.22 -12.63 -6.18
C TYR A 44 -3.62 -11.79 -7.31
N VAL A 45 -2.29 -11.85 -7.50
CA VAL A 45 -1.61 -11.05 -8.52
C VAL A 45 -1.52 -11.84 -9.82
N ASN A 46 -2.28 -11.42 -10.82
CA ASN A 46 -2.29 -12.00 -12.15
C ASN A 46 -2.00 -10.93 -13.21
N GLY A 47 -1.23 -11.30 -14.24
CA GLY A 47 -0.98 -10.44 -15.40
C GLY A 47 -0.06 -9.25 -15.13
N ILE A 48 0.78 -9.29 -14.09
CA ILE A 48 1.84 -8.32 -13.83
C ILE A 48 3.20 -8.99 -14.06
N ASN A 49 4.11 -8.31 -14.75
CA ASN A 49 5.45 -8.83 -14.97
C ASN A 49 6.18 -9.03 -13.63
N LYS A 50 6.76 -10.21 -13.44
CA LYS A 50 7.46 -10.58 -12.18
C LYS A 50 8.57 -9.61 -11.79
N LYS A 51 9.23 -8.94 -12.76
CA LYS A 51 10.27 -7.94 -12.49
C LYS A 51 9.76 -6.70 -11.74
N ASN A 52 8.47 -6.40 -11.85
CA ASN A 52 7.81 -5.26 -11.20
C ASN A 52 7.18 -5.64 -9.85
N ILE A 53 7.33 -6.90 -9.40
CA ILE A 53 6.75 -7.39 -8.15
C ILE A 53 7.86 -7.60 -7.12
N TYR A 54 7.75 -6.90 -6.00
CA TYR A 54 8.62 -7.02 -4.84
C TYR A 54 7.88 -7.68 -3.69
N LYS A 55 8.41 -8.79 -3.19
CA LYS A 55 7.80 -9.54 -2.08
C LYS A 55 8.50 -9.23 -0.76
N ILE A 56 7.70 -9.02 0.30
CA ILE A 56 8.19 -8.79 1.65
C ILE A 56 7.55 -9.76 2.64
N ASN A 57 8.24 -9.96 3.75
CA ASN A 57 7.68 -10.61 4.91
C ASN A 57 6.78 -9.64 5.67
N SER A 58 5.58 -10.09 6.01
CA SER A 58 4.65 -9.39 6.89
C SER A 58 4.03 -10.37 7.87
N SER A 59 3.54 -9.87 9.01
CA SER A 59 2.81 -10.67 9.98
C SER A 59 1.86 -9.80 10.77
N HIS A 60 0.76 -10.41 11.22
CA HIS A 60 -0.14 -9.82 12.19
C HIS A 60 0.34 -10.16 13.60
N LEU A 61 0.32 -9.18 14.50
CA LEU A 61 0.69 -9.35 15.91
C LEU A 61 -0.52 -9.89 16.70
N SER A 62 -0.72 -11.21 16.62
CA SER A 62 -1.82 -11.88 17.35
C SER A 62 -1.35 -13.22 17.94
N GLY A 63 -2.14 -13.74 18.87
CA GLY A 63 -1.85 -15.02 19.55
C GLY A 63 -0.99 -14.87 20.81
N ASN A 64 -0.44 -16.00 21.29
CA ASN A 64 0.39 -16.07 22.50
C ASN A 64 1.77 -15.42 22.26
N ILE A 65 2.57 -15.34 23.32
CA ILE A 65 3.89 -14.66 23.29
C ILE A 65 4.82 -15.24 22.24
N PHE A 66 4.82 -16.56 22.05
CA PHE A 66 5.68 -17.22 21.08
C PHE A 66 5.32 -16.82 19.63
N PHE A 67 4.02 -16.77 19.30
CA PHE A 67 3.56 -16.30 18.00
C PHE A 67 3.86 -14.80 17.78
N LYS A 68 3.76 -13.98 18.84
CA LYS A 68 4.13 -12.56 18.77
C LYS A 68 5.62 -12.37 18.49
N LEU A 69 6.51 -13.14 19.14
CA LEU A 69 7.95 -13.10 18.87
C LEU A 69 8.26 -13.48 17.41
N LYS A 70 7.63 -14.54 16.90
CA LYS A 70 7.76 -14.94 15.49
C LYS A 70 7.20 -13.89 14.53
N ALA A 71 6.14 -13.20 14.90
CA ALA A 71 5.60 -12.10 14.10
C ALA A 71 6.57 -10.90 14.08
N ILE A 72 7.15 -10.52 15.21
CA ILE A 72 8.14 -9.44 15.32
C ILE A 72 9.35 -9.74 14.43
N SER A 73 9.90 -10.97 14.47
CA SER A 73 11.05 -11.33 13.60
C SER A 73 10.71 -11.20 12.12
N LYS A 74 9.50 -11.60 11.69
CA LYS A 74 9.05 -11.41 10.30
C LYS A 74 8.89 -9.95 9.93
N LEU A 75 8.38 -9.11 10.83
CA LEU A 75 8.25 -7.67 10.60
C LEU A 75 9.64 -7.02 10.51
N PHE A 76 10.59 -7.44 11.33
CA PHE A 76 11.97 -6.96 11.27
C PHE A 76 12.63 -7.29 9.92
N ILE A 77 12.51 -8.53 9.45
CA ILE A 77 12.99 -8.92 8.12
C ILE A 77 12.27 -8.10 7.03
N GLY A 78 10.95 -7.95 7.12
CA GLY A 78 10.14 -7.15 6.18
C GLY A 78 10.56 -5.68 6.15
N PHE A 79 11.01 -5.14 7.28
CA PHE A 79 11.53 -3.78 7.35
C PHE A 79 12.80 -3.61 6.49
N PHE A 80 13.80 -4.47 6.66
CA PHE A 80 15.03 -4.38 5.86
C PHE A 80 14.80 -4.70 4.38
N GLN A 81 13.89 -5.63 4.08
CA GLN A 81 13.46 -5.86 2.69
C GLN A 81 12.84 -4.59 2.09
N SER A 82 11.92 -3.94 2.81
CA SER A 82 11.29 -2.69 2.37
C SER A 82 12.32 -1.57 2.21
N LEU A 83 13.22 -1.41 3.17
CA LEU A 83 14.27 -0.40 3.13
C LEU A 83 15.14 -0.55 1.87
N ARG A 84 15.59 -1.79 1.58
CA ARG A 84 16.37 -2.08 0.37
C ARG A 84 15.61 -1.75 -0.92
N ILE A 85 14.30 -2.05 -0.96
CA ILE A 85 13.44 -1.76 -2.11
C ILE A 85 13.28 -0.25 -2.30
N PHE A 86 13.05 0.51 -1.23
CA PHE A 86 12.92 1.96 -1.28
C PHE A 86 14.22 2.64 -1.75
N ILE A 87 15.37 2.21 -1.24
CA ILE A 87 16.69 2.73 -1.67
C ILE A 87 16.93 2.45 -3.14
N LYS A 88 16.54 1.26 -3.62
CA LYS A 88 16.67 0.85 -5.02
C LYS A 88 15.76 1.65 -5.94
N LEU A 89 14.47 1.74 -5.59
CA LEU A 89 13.44 2.31 -6.47
C LEU A 89 13.32 3.82 -6.34
N LYS A 90 13.61 4.40 -5.17
CA LYS A 90 13.43 5.83 -4.86
C LYS A 90 12.09 6.36 -5.38
N PRO A 91 10.95 5.77 -4.97
CA PRO A 91 9.65 6.08 -5.53
C PRO A 91 9.28 7.53 -5.27
N LYS A 92 8.74 8.21 -6.29
CA LYS A 92 8.23 9.58 -6.14
C LYS A 92 6.80 9.61 -5.64
N ILE A 93 6.05 8.58 -5.98
CA ILE A 93 4.65 8.43 -5.60
C ILE A 93 4.46 7.04 -4.99
N ILE A 94 3.92 7.02 -3.79
CA ILE A 94 3.50 5.79 -3.12
C ILE A 94 1.99 5.81 -3.02
N VAL A 95 1.35 4.70 -3.41
CA VAL A 95 -0.08 4.46 -3.17
C VAL A 95 -0.23 3.19 -2.35
N SER A 96 -0.70 3.34 -1.12
CA SER A 96 -0.91 2.21 -0.21
C SER A 96 -2.40 1.85 -0.13
N PHE A 97 -2.69 0.58 -0.40
CA PHE A 97 -4.04 0.01 -0.29
C PHE A 97 -4.33 -0.58 1.11
N GLY A 98 -3.55 -0.18 2.12
CA GLY A 98 -3.75 -0.64 3.49
C GLY A 98 -3.26 -2.07 3.72
N SER A 99 -3.93 -2.80 4.65
CA SER A 99 -3.49 -4.10 5.15
C SER A 99 -2.29 -4.00 6.12
N TYR A 100 -2.13 -5.00 6.97
CA TYR A 100 -0.94 -5.12 7.85
C TYR A 100 0.37 -5.23 7.06
N ALA A 101 0.32 -5.74 5.83
CA ALA A 101 1.49 -5.84 4.97
C ALA A 101 2.08 -4.46 4.61
N SER A 102 1.24 -3.42 4.57
CA SER A 102 1.69 -2.06 4.26
C SER A 102 2.35 -1.36 5.44
N PHE A 103 2.16 -1.85 6.68
CA PHE A 103 2.63 -1.15 7.87
C PHE A 103 4.16 -0.94 7.84
N THR A 104 4.92 -2.01 7.65
CA THR A 104 6.39 -1.97 7.65
C THR A 104 6.97 -1.11 6.53
N PRO A 105 6.52 -1.24 5.26
CA PRO A 105 6.93 -0.32 4.20
C PRO A 105 6.62 1.14 4.48
N LEU A 106 5.46 1.44 5.09
CA LEU A 106 5.10 2.82 5.40
C LEU A 106 5.94 3.41 6.56
N ILE A 107 6.42 2.59 7.49
CA ILE A 107 7.45 3.02 8.46
C ILE A 107 8.75 3.38 7.72
N CYS A 108 9.20 2.56 6.77
CA CYS A 108 10.37 2.89 5.95
C CYS A 108 10.17 4.22 5.19
N PHE A 109 8.98 4.47 4.63
CA PHE A 109 8.65 5.74 4.01
C PHE A 109 8.85 6.92 4.99
N ILE A 110 8.32 6.83 6.23
CA ILE A 110 8.46 7.91 7.22
C ILE A 110 9.93 8.22 7.51
N LEU A 111 10.78 7.19 7.63
CA LEU A 111 12.21 7.37 7.89
C LEU A 111 12.94 7.98 6.68
N LEU A 112 12.55 7.60 5.47
CA LEU A 112 13.24 8.01 4.24
C LEU A 112 12.70 9.30 3.62
N LYS A 113 11.51 9.78 4.02
CA LYS A 113 10.89 10.98 3.45
C LYS A 113 11.72 12.25 3.59
N PHE A 114 12.63 12.30 4.57
CA PHE A 114 13.55 13.42 4.77
C PHE A 114 14.67 13.43 3.70
N PHE A 115 14.98 12.28 3.11
CA PHE A 115 16.02 12.12 2.08
C PHE A 115 15.47 12.14 0.67
N TYR A 116 14.19 11.74 0.50
CA TYR A 116 13.53 11.64 -0.80
C TYR A 116 12.23 12.42 -0.80
N LYS A 117 12.03 13.28 -1.82
CA LYS A 117 10.75 13.95 -2.06
C LYS A 117 9.73 12.93 -2.61
N THR A 118 9.06 12.23 -1.71
CA THR A 118 8.07 11.19 -2.02
C THR A 118 6.70 11.61 -1.50
N ASN A 119 5.68 11.52 -2.35
CA ASN A 119 4.27 11.74 -1.98
C ASN A 119 3.63 10.42 -1.59
N LEU A 120 2.92 10.40 -0.47
CA LEU A 120 2.15 9.25 0.01
C LEU A 120 0.66 9.49 -0.18
N TYR A 121 0.01 8.57 -0.86
CA TYR A 121 -1.44 8.47 -0.99
C TYR A 121 -1.92 7.16 -0.36
N LEU A 122 -3.04 7.22 0.35
CA LEU A 122 -3.69 6.04 0.92
C LEU A 122 -4.96 5.75 0.13
N HIS A 123 -5.34 4.50 0.06
CA HIS A 123 -6.64 4.07 -0.44
C HIS A 123 -7.33 3.17 0.59
N GLU A 124 -8.61 3.48 0.90
CA GLU A 124 -9.44 2.69 1.81
C GLU A 124 -10.60 2.07 1.04
N GLN A 125 -10.66 0.74 1.07
CA GLN A 125 -11.66 -0.05 0.36
C GLN A 125 -12.87 -0.38 1.23
N ASN A 126 -12.68 -0.35 2.55
CA ASN A 126 -13.68 -0.78 3.50
C ASN A 126 -14.56 0.39 3.96
N SER A 127 -15.75 0.05 4.44
CA SER A 127 -16.65 1.03 5.08
C SER A 127 -16.09 1.57 6.41
N VAL A 128 -15.21 0.81 7.06
CA VAL A 128 -14.51 1.24 8.27
C VAL A 128 -13.02 1.35 7.95
N VAL A 129 -12.45 2.52 8.25
CA VAL A 129 -11.04 2.77 7.97
C VAL A 129 -10.14 1.82 8.77
N GLY A 130 -9.27 1.12 8.06
CA GLY A 130 -8.34 0.15 8.64
C GLY A 130 -7.29 0.80 9.53
N GLN A 131 -6.77 0.04 10.51
CA GLN A 131 -5.81 0.57 11.50
C GLN A 131 -4.53 1.12 10.86
N THR A 132 -4.04 0.47 9.81
CA THR A 132 -2.87 0.97 9.06
C THR A 132 -3.17 2.35 8.47
N ASN A 133 -4.29 2.53 7.77
CA ASN A 133 -4.65 3.82 7.19
C ASN A 133 -4.91 4.87 8.27
N LYS A 134 -5.55 4.53 9.39
CA LYS A 134 -5.72 5.44 10.55
C LYS A 134 -4.40 5.95 11.08
N PHE A 135 -3.39 5.08 11.16
CA PHE A 135 -2.06 5.47 11.68
C PHE A 135 -1.31 6.39 10.71
N PHE A 136 -1.36 6.07 9.40
CA PHE A 136 -0.53 6.75 8.40
C PHE A 136 -1.20 7.96 7.74
N ILE A 137 -2.50 8.23 7.96
CA ILE A 137 -3.20 9.38 7.35
C ILE A 137 -2.54 10.71 7.67
N LYS A 138 -1.99 10.88 8.86
CA LYS A 138 -1.28 12.10 9.27
C LYS A 138 -0.05 12.39 8.40
N TYR A 139 0.57 11.36 7.84
CA TYR A 139 1.76 11.44 7.00
C TYR A 139 1.44 11.45 5.51
N SER A 140 0.19 11.18 5.12
CA SER A 140 -0.22 11.14 3.73
C SER A 140 -0.58 12.53 3.18
N ASN A 141 -0.48 12.66 1.87
CA ASN A 141 -0.97 13.83 1.13
C ASN A 141 -2.50 13.80 1.03
N LYS A 142 -3.07 12.65 0.61
CA LYS A 142 -4.51 12.42 0.53
C LYS A 142 -4.83 10.96 0.88
N ILE A 143 -6.09 10.71 1.22
CA ILE A 143 -6.68 9.37 1.32
C ILE A 143 -7.88 9.29 0.40
N PHE A 144 -7.85 8.35 -0.52
CA PHE A 144 -8.95 8.02 -1.42
C PHE A 144 -9.82 6.95 -0.75
N MET A 145 -11.12 7.18 -0.70
CA MET A 145 -12.03 6.28 0.01
C MET A 145 -13.12 5.79 -0.93
N HIS A 146 -13.46 4.51 -0.78
CA HIS A 146 -14.55 3.92 -1.54
C HIS A 146 -15.92 4.38 -1.04
N PHE A 147 -16.12 4.42 0.27
CA PHE A 147 -17.38 4.77 0.90
C PHE A 147 -17.36 6.17 1.49
N ASN A 148 -18.49 6.87 1.34
CA ASN A 148 -18.74 8.13 2.04
C ASN A 148 -19.38 7.83 3.41
N ASN A 149 -18.56 7.49 4.39
CA ASN A 149 -19.02 7.18 5.73
C ASN A 149 -18.82 8.36 6.69
N ASP A 150 -19.57 8.37 7.80
CA ASP A 150 -19.34 9.34 8.88
C ASP A 150 -17.96 9.11 9.53
N TYR A 151 -16.99 9.94 9.17
CA TYR A 151 -15.61 9.87 9.62
C TYR A 151 -15.39 10.65 10.92
N LYS A 152 -16.25 10.46 11.94
CA LYS A 152 -16.13 11.14 13.24
C LYS A 152 -14.70 11.12 13.77
N ASN A 153 -14.03 9.97 13.65
CA ASN A 153 -12.65 9.78 14.08
C ASN A 153 -11.59 10.38 13.16
N LEU A 154 -11.96 10.87 11.98
CA LEU A 154 -11.06 11.43 10.98
C LEU A 154 -11.36 12.90 10.65
N LYS A 155 -12.25 13.56 11.41
CA LYS A 155 -12.62 14.98 11.17
C LYS A 155 -11.42 15.91 11.00
N LYS A 156 -10.36 15.70 11.79
CA LYS A 156 -9.12 16.49 11.71
C LYS A 156 -8.32 16.30 10.41
N TYR A 157 -8.70 15.37 9.56
CA TYR A 157 -8.08 15.09 8.26
C TYR A 157 -9.09 15.22 7.10
N SER A 158 -10.20 15.92 7.31
CA SER A 158 -11.25 16.10 6.30
C SER A 158 -10.70 16.72 5.00
N ASP A 159 -9.73 17.61 5.10
CA ASP A 159 -9.01 18.21 3.98
C ASP A 159 -8.22 17.19 3.12
N LYS A 160 -7.90 16.04 3.68
CA LYS A 160 -7.18 14.95 2.99
C LYS A 160 -8.08 13.92 2.35
N ILE A 161 -9.36 13.87 2.72
CA ILE A 161 -10.29 12.81 2.29
C ILE A 161 -10.86 13.14 0.90
N LEU A 162 -10.82 12.17 0.00
CA LEU A 162 -11.46 12.21 -1.30
C LEU A 162 -12.24 10.91 -1.53
N ILE A 163 -13.51 11.03 -1.88
CA ILE A 163 -14.34 9.86 -2.22
C ILE A 163 -14.19 9.59 -3.71
N THR A 164 -13.63 8.43 -4.06
CA THR A 164 -13.27 8.09 -5.44
C THR A 164 -13.81 6.75 -5.93
N GLY A 165 -14.36 5.92 -5.02
CA GLY A 165 -14.70 4.54 -5.36
C GLY A 165 -13.49 3.60 -5.36
N LEU A 166 -13.68 2.40 -5.92
CA LEU A 166 -12.63 1.39 -6.11
C LEU A 166 -12.05 1.45 -7.52
N PRO A 167 -10.74 1.26 -7.68
CA PRO A 167 -10.16 0.98 -8.99
C PRO A 167 -10.76 -0.29 -9.58
N GLN A 168 -11.49 -0.13 -10.68
CA GLN A 168 -12.18 -1.21 -11.39
C GLN A 168 -11.24 -1.86 -12.40
N LYS A 169 -11.56 -3.13 -12.77
CA LYS A 169 -10.96 -3.72 -13.96
C LYS A 169 -11.55 -3.00 -15.16
N GLU A 170 -10.70 -2.39 -15.98
CA GLU A 170 -11.14 -1.93 -17.30
C GLU A 170 -11.44 -3.16 -18.15
N PHE A 171 -12.64 -3.23 -18.70
CA PHE A 171 -12.96 -4.15 -19.75
C PHE A 171 -12.45 -3.49 -21.04
N ASP A 172 -11.67 -4.22 -21.83
CA ASP A 172 -11.40 -3.82 -23.20
C ASP A 172 -12.74 -3.93 -23.92
N ASP A 173 -13.33 -2.82 -24.31
CA ASP A 173 -14.45 -2.79 -25.26
C ASP A 173 -13.88 -3.28 -26.60
N ASN A 174 -14.01 -4.60 -26.83
CA ASN A 174 -13.78 -5.23 -28.13
C ASN A 174 -15.02 -5.13 -28.98
#